data_bcad0f4b2745938f0cdd75e014ed7117
#
_entry.id   bcad0f4b2745938f0cdd75e014ed7117
#
_cell.length_a   1.000
_cell.length_b   1.000
_cell.length_c   1.000
_cell.angle_alpha   90.00
_cell.angle_beta   90.00
_cell.angle_gamma   90.00
#
_symmetry.space_group_name_H-M   'P 1'
#
loop_
_entity.id
_entity.type
_entity.pdbx_description
1 polymer ?
#
loop_
_entity_poly.entity_id
_entity_poly.type
_entity_poly.pdbx_seq_one_letter_code
_entity_poly.pdbx_strand_id
1 'polypeptide(L)'
;VLGVGLTALIWGGSFAAMKLVVQGGLSVGALLSLRFTLGGLALGLLAWAFKAKPGSRALLDSLLLGLVLTVIFWLQTDGLRYTTTSKSAFITGLYVVFTPLVSLAVGDRLRPSHGIGALVAALGLFLLVNEPGKPFGGWNFGDTETLLCAVLCGVHISMTAHFSRRSDSWTLAT
;
A
#
# COMPACT_ATOMS: atom_id res chain seq x y z
N VAL A 1 10.80 -16.80 1.43
CA VAL A 1 9.62 -17.21 0.65
C VAL A 1 8.38 -17.30 1.56
N LEU A 2 8.45 -18.03 2.68
CA LEU A 2 7.30 -18.23 3.59
C LEU A 2 6.75 -16.90 4.16
N GLY A 3 7.63 -15.99 4.60
CA GLY A 3 7.24 -14.68 5.13
C GLY A 3 6.51 -13.82 4.11
N VAL A 4 6.97 -13.80 2.86
CA VAL A 4 6.32 -13.04 1.78
C VAL A 4 4.92 -13.60 1.49
N GLY A 5 4.77 -14.93 1.47
CA GLY A 5 3.48 -15.57 1.28
C GLY A 5 2.49 -15.24 2.40
N LEU A 6 2.95 -15.30 3.66
CA LEU A 6 2.12 -14.95 4.81
C LEU A 6 1.70 -13.47 4.78
N THR A 7 2.62 -12.56 4.46
CA THR A 7 2.32 -11.13 4.31
C THR A 7 1.28 -10.89 3.21
N ALA A 8 1.40 -11.58 2.07
CA ALA A 8 0.46 -11.46 0.97
C ALA A 8 -0.95 -11.96 1.35
N LEU A 9 -1.04 -13.08 2.09
CA LEU A 9 -2.32 -13.59 2.60
C LEU A 9 -2.97 -12.64 3.59
N ILE A 10 -2.22 -12.12 4.56
CA ILE A 10 -2.71 -11.15 5.54
C ILE A 10 -3.17 -9.87 4.84
N TRP A 11 -2.37 -9.35 3.94
CA TRP A 11 -2.71 -8.11 3.22
C TRP A 11 -3.90 -8.30 2.30
N GLY A 12 -3.94 -9.38 1.50
CA GLY A 12 -5.08 -9.69 0.64
C GLY A 12 -6.39 -9.88 1.42
N GLY A 13 -6.35 -10.62 2.53
CA GLY A 13 -7.50 -10.81 3.42
C GLY A 13 -7.97 -9.52 4.08
N SER A 14 -7.08 -8.54 4.29
CA SER A 14 -7.43 -7.27 4.91
C SER A 14 -8.43 -6.44 4.09
N PHE A 15 -8.43 -6.56 2.75
CA PHE A 15 -9.40 -5.87 1.89
C PHE A 15 -10.84 -6.31 2.19
N ALA A 16 -11.06 -7.61 2.30
CA ALA A 16 -12.39 -8.16 2.62
C ALA A 16 -12.82 -7.74 4.04
N ALA A 17 -11.93 -7.85 5.01
CA ALA A 17 -12.19 -7.45 6.38
C ALA A 17 -12.51 -5.95 6.48
N MET A 18 -11.73 -5.08 5.83
CA MET A 18 -12.00 -3.64 5.80
C MET A 18 -13.36 -3.33 5.16
N LYS A 19 -13.70 -3.99 4.05
CA LYS A 19 -14.99 -3.81 3.38
C LYS A 19 -16.15 -4.13 4.33
N LEU A 20 -16.09 -5.27 5.04
CA LEU A 20 -17.13 -5.69 5.98
C LEU A 20 -17.28 -4.69 7.14
N VAL A 21 -16.18 -4.22 7.71
CA VAL A 21 -16.19 -3.27 8.84
C VAL A 21 -16.80 -1.93 8.43
N VAL A 22 -16.42 -1.41 7.26
CA VAL A 22 -16.92 -0.14 6.75
C VAL A 22 -18.41 -0.26 6.36
N GLN A 23 -18.83 -1.38 5.77
CA GLN A 23 -20.26 -1.66 5.51
C GLN A 23 -21.05 -1.84 6.80
N GLY A 24 -20.42 -2.32 7.87
CA GLY A 24 -21.01 -2.41 9.22
C GLY A 24 -21.21 -1.06 9.93
N GLY A 25 -20.88 0.06 9.26
CA GLY A 25 -21.15 1.43 9.75
C GLY A 25 -19.99 2.06 10.53
N LEU A 26 -18.83 1.39 10.67
CA LEU A 26 -17.67 2.04 11.27
C LEU A 26 -17.10 3.09 10.30
N SER A 27 -16.81 4.29 10.82
CA SER A 27 -16.20 5.34 9.99
C SER A 27 -14.77 4.99 9.60
N VAL A 28 -14.34 5.44 8.41
CA VAL A 28 -12.97 5.24 7.91
C VAL A 28 -11.94 5.77 8.91
N GLY A 29 -12.20 6.95 9.50
CA GLY A 29 -11.31 7.53 10.50
C GLY A 29 -11.16 6.67 11.76
N ALA A 30 -12.27 6.12 12.29
CA ALA A 30 -12.22 5.24 13.45
C ALA A 30 -11.47 3.94 13.16
N LEU A 31 -11.70 3.32 12.00
CA LEU A 31 -11.01 2.11 11.58
C LEU A 31 -9.49 2.35 11.45
N LEU A 32 -9.08 3.42 10.78
CA LEU A 32 -7.68 3.75 10.60
C LEU A 32 -7.00 4.15 11.91
N SER A 33 -7.67 4.92 12.76
CA SER A 33 -7.15 5.29 14.08
C SER A 33 -6.88 4.05 14.92
N LEU A 34 -7.81 3.10 14.97
CA LEU A 34 -7.62 1.83 15.68
C LEU A 34 -6.45 1.03 15.10
N ARG A 35 -6.40 0.90 13.77
CA ARG A 35 -5.35 0.14 13.07
C ARG A 35 -3.96 0.73 13.31
N PHE A 36 -3.80 2.06 13.15
CA PHE A 36 -2.52 2.72 13.33
C PHE A 36 -2.09 2.78 14.80
N THR A 37 -3.04 2.96 15.73
CA THR A 37 -2.74 2.93 17.17
C THR A 37 -2.23 1.53 17.58
N LEU A 38 -2.95 0.48 17.21
CA LEU A 38 -2.53 -0.89 17.54
C LEU A 38 -1.20 -1.25 16.87
N GLY A 39 -1.04 -0.92 15.58
CA GLY A 39 0.22 -1.15 14.86
C GLY A 39 1.38 -0.34 15.46
N GLY A 40 1.16 0.94 15.74
CA GLY A 40 2.16 1.81 16.35
C GLY A 40 2.58 1.35 17.76
N LEU A 41 1.63 0.92 18.60
CA LEU A 41 1.94 0.35 19.91
C LEU A 41 2.76 -0.94 19.79
N ALA A 42 2.40 -1.83 18.88
CA ALA A 42 3.12 -3.08 18.65
C ALA A 42 4.56 -2.81 18.17
N LEU A 43 4.73 -1.93 17.18
CA LEU A 43 6.06 -1.54 16.68
C LEU A 43 6.86 -0.77 17.71
N GLY A 44 6.24 0.12 18.48
CA GLY A 44 6.89 0.84 19.57
C GLY A 44 7.41 -0.10 20.69
N LEU A 45 6.63 -1.10 21.05
CA LEU A 45 7.05 -2.15 22.00
C LEU A 45 8.23 -2.96 21.46
N LEU A 46 8.21 -3.32 20.18
CA LEU A 46 9.32 -4.01 19.52
C LEU A 46 10.57 -3.12 19.49
N ALA A 47 10.45 -1.86 19.09
CA ALA A 47 11.56 -0.92 19.07
C ALA A 47 12.19 -0.75 20.47
N TRP A 48 11.36 -0.66 21.51
CA TRP A 48 11.82 -0.61 22.90
C TRP A 48 12.55 -1.90 23.30
N ALA A 49 11.98 -3.08 22.98
CA ALA A 49 12.58 -4.37 23.31
C ALA A 49 13.95 -4.57 22.62
N PHE A 50 14.08 -4.11 21.37
CA PHE A 50 15.33 -4.17 20.61
C PHE A 50 16.27 -2.99 20.86
N LYS A 51 15.92 -2.09 21.80
CA LYS A 51 16.70 -0.89 22.15
C LYS A 51 17.05 -0.03 20.93
N ALA A 52 16.13 0.07 19.99
CA ALA A 52 16.30 0.90 18.81
C ALA A 52 16.52 2.37 19.21
N LYS A 53 17.53 3.02 18.63
CA LYS A 53 17.84 4.43 18.89
C LYS A 53 17.81 5.19 17.54
N PRO A 54 16.63 5.60 17.10
CA PRO A 54 16.50 6.31 15.85
C PRO A 54 17.20 7.68 15.90
N GLY A 55 17.99 7.98 14.87
CA GLY A 55 18.52 9.33 14.69
C GLY A 55 17.43 10.31 14.25
N SER A 56 17.62 11.60 14.52
CA SER A 56 16.63 12.65 14.17
C SER A 56 16.24 12.66 12.69
N ARG A 57 17.19 12.38 11.80
CA ARG A 57 16.95 12.30 10.35
C ARG A 57 16.06 11.11 9.98
N ALA A 58 16.29 9.97 10.59
CA ALA A 58 15.49 8.78 10.35
C ALA A 58 14.06 8.96 10.88
N LEU A 59 13.87 9.69 11.97
CA LEU A 59 12.54 10.07 12.46
C LEU A 59 11.77 10.95 11.48
N LEU A 60 12.44 11.92 10.84
CA LEU A 60 11.81 12.75 9.80
C LEU A 60 11.44 11.93 8.57
N ASP A 61 12.33 11.04 8.11
CA ASP A 61 12.06 10.14 7.00
C ASP A 61 10.86 9.22 7.31
N SER A 62 10.80 8.66 8.52
CA SER A 62 9.69 7.82 8.99
C SER A 62 8.38 8.59 9.10
N LEU A 63 8.42 9.83 9.60
CA LEU A 63 7.25 10.69 9.66
C LEU A 63 6.67 10.99 8.28
N LEU A 64 7.52 11.31 7.31
CA LEU A 64 7.11 11.54 5.93
C LEU A 64 6.50 10.28 5.30
N LEU A 65 7.13 9.11 5.49
CA LEU A 65 6.59 7.84 5.03
C LEU A 65 5.25 7.52 5.69
N GLY A 66 5.13 7.72 6.99
CA GLY A 66 3.90 7.50 7.75
C GLY A 66 2.76 8.41 7.30
N LEU A 67 3.07 9.68 6.99
CA LEU A 67 2.07 10.63 6.47
C LEU A 67 1.53 10.17 5.10
N VAL A 68 2.43 9.82 4.18
CA VAL A 68 2.03 9.31 2.86
C VAL A 68 1.24 8.02 3.01
N LEU A 69 1.67 7.12 3.89
CA LEU A 69 0.99 5.85 4.15
C LEU A 69 -0.42 6.07 4.72
N THR A 70 -0.60 7.08 5.57
CA THR A 70 -1.91 7.45 6.12
C THR A 70 -2.87 7.88 5.01
N VAL A 71 -2.41 8.70 4.07
CA VAL A 71 -3.21 9.12 2.91
C VAL A 71 -3.55 7.93 2.02
N ILE A 72 -2.60 7.04 1.76
CA ILE A 72 -2.79 5.81 1.01
C ILE A 72 -3.92 4.97 1.61
N PHE A 73 -3.86 4.69 2.91
CA PHE A 73 -4.86 3.87 3.57
C PHE A 73 -6.22 4.57 3.67
N TRP A 74 -6.23 5.90 3.79
CA TRP A 74 -7.49 6.65 3.75
C TRP A 74 -8.18 6.46 2.41
N LEU A 75 -7.51 6.77 1.31
CA LEU A 75 -8.04 6.64 -0.05
C LEU A 75 -8.48 5.21 -0.35
N GLN A 76 -7.68 4.22 0.04
CA GLN A 76 -8.01 2.81 -0.15
C GLN A 76 -9.26 2.40 0.62
N THR A 77 -9.36 2.81 1.89
CA THR A 77 -10.47 2.40 2.77
C THR A 77 -11.75 3.13 2.41
N ASP A 78 -11.69 4.41 2.09
CA ASP A 78 -12.86 5.16 1.65
C ASP A 78 -13.33 4.69 0.27
N GLY A 79 -12.42 4.47 -0.67
CA GLY A 79 -12.71 3.90 -1.97
C GLY A 79 -13.46 2.57 -1.91
N LEU A 80 -13.14 1.72 -0.93
CA LEU A 80 -13.84 0.45 -0.70
C LEU A 80 -15.33 0.62 -0.38
N ARG A 81 -15.79 1.79 0.02
CA ARG A 81 -17.23 2.06 0.23
C ARG A 81 -18.02 2.02 -1.08
N TYR A 82 -17.38 2.44 -2.16
CA TYR A 82 -18.02 2.69 -3.46
C TYR A 82 -17.69 1.64 -4.51
N THR A 83 -16.62 0.85 -4.33
CA THR A 83 -16.20 -0.18 -5.30
C THR A 83 -16.21 -1.59 -4.69
N THR A 84 -16.00 -2.60 -5.51
CA THR A 84 -15.89 -4.00 -5.05
C THR A 84 -14.50 -4.30 -4.50
N THR A 85 -14.41 -5.26 -3.61
CA THR A 85 -13.11 -5.71 -3.04
C THR A 85 -12.14 -6.15 -4.13
N SER A 86 -12.62 -6.94 -5.10
CA SER A 86 -11.79 -7.44 -6.21
C SER A 86 -11.29 -6.30 -7.10
N LYS A 87 -12.16 -5.35 -7.43
CA LYS A 87 -11.81 -4.20 -8.27
C LYS A 87 -10.81 -3.26 -7.55
N SER A 88 -11.06 -2.99 -6.26
CA SER A 88 -10.12 -2.20 -5.44
C SER A 88 -8.76 -2.89 -5.32
N ALA A 89 -8.72 -4.20 -5.09
CA ALA A 89 -7.48 -4.97 -5.02
C ALA A 89 -6.71 -4.93 -6.35
N PHE A 90 -7.41 -5.05 -7.50
CA PHE A 90 -6.81 -4.94 -8.83
C PHE A 90 -6.21 -3.55 -9.04
N ILE A 91 -7.01 -2.48 -8.84
CA ILE A 91 -6.56 -1.11 -9.07
C ILE A 91 -5.40 -0.77 -8.14
N THR A 92 -5.48 -1.15 -6.86
CA THR A 92 -4.35 -0.97 -5.93
C THR A 92 -3.12 -1.72 -6.45
N GLY A 93 -3.25 -2.96 -6.92
CA GLY A 93 -2.17 -3.76 -7.47
C GLY A 93 -1.42 -3.10 -8.63
N LEU A 94 -2.02 -2.13 -9.32
CA LEU A 94 -1.35 -1.34 -10.36
C LEU A 94 -0.17 -0.50 -9.83
N TYR A 95 0.01 -0.39 -8.50
CA TYR A 95 1.22 0.23 -7.95
C TYR A 95 2.50 -0.42 -8.49
N VAL A 96 2.44 -1.68 -8.90
CA VAL A 96 3.56 -2.41 -9.53
C VAL A 96 4.00 -1.76 -10.85
N VAL A 97 3.08 -1.09 -11.55
CA VAL A 97 3.35 -0.33 -12.77
C VAL A 97 3.79 1.10 -12.41
N PHE A 98 3.14 1.73 -11.41
CA PHE A 98 3.46 3.10 -11.02
C PHE A 98 4.82 3.22 -10.34
N THR A 99 5.25 2.22 -9.56
CA THR A 99 6.56 2.24 -8.88
C THR A 99 7.72 2.48 -9.86
N PRO A 100 7.90 1.70 -10.94
CA PRO A 100 8.96 1.99 -11.90
C PRO A 100 8.80 3.35 -12.61
N LEU A 101 7.58 3.80 -12.89
CA LEU A 101 7.36 5.11 -13.49
C LEU A 101 7.81 6.25 -12.56
N VAL A 102 7.48 6.16 -11.28
CA VAL A 102 7.96 7.12 -10.27
C VAL A 102 9.47 7.07 -10.12
N SER A 103 10.07 5.88 -10.08
CA SER A 103 11.53 5.73 -10.00
C SER A 103 12.24 6.38 -11.20
N LEU A 104 11.69 6.25 -12.41
CA LEU A 104 12.20 6.97 -13.59
C LEU A 104 12.10 8.48 -13.43
N ALA A 105 10.98 8.98 -12.91
CA ALA A 105 10.78 10.43 -12.73
C ALA A 105 11.75 11.05 -11.73
N VAL A 106 12.23 10.27 -10.75
CA VAL A 106 13.26 10.71 -9.77
C VAL A 106 14.69 10.41 -10.22
N GLY A 107 14.88 9.94 -11.46
CA GLY A 107 16.20 9.75 -12.08
C GLY A 107 16.86 8.40 -11.82
N ASP A 108 16.14 7.43 -11.27
CA ASP A 108 16.66 6.07 -11.13
C ASP A 108 16.76 5.37 -12.51
N ARG A 109 17.80 4.56 -12.68
CA ARG A 109 17.98 3.75 -13.90
C ARG A 109 17.20 2.45 -13.79
N LEU A 110 16.17 2.30 -14.59
CA LEU A 110 15.43 1.05 -14.67
C LEU A 110 16.08 0.09 -15.67
N ARG A 111 16.09 -1.19 -15.33
CA ARG A 111 16.38 -2.24 -16.29
C ARG A 111 15.10 -2.54 -17.09
N PRO A 112 15.18 -2.85 -18.39
CA PRO A 112 14.01 -3.22 -19.20
C PRO A 112 13.16 -4.35 -18.59
N SER A 113 13.80 -5.25 -17.85
CA SER A 113 13.13 -6.34 -17.12
C SER A 113 12.09 -5.85 -16.09
N HIS A 114 12.30 -4.66 -15.49
CA HIS A 114 11.33 -4.11 -14.55
C HIS A 114 10.03 -3.69 -15.25
N GLY A 115 10.14 -3.07 -16.44
CA GLY A 115 8.98 -2.70 -17.25
C GLY A 115 8.20 -3.91 -17.74
N ILE A 116 8.90 -4.93 -18.26
CA ILE A 116 8.29 -6.18 -18.70
C ILE A 116 7.60 -6.88 -17.53
N GLY A 117 8.27 -7.00 -16.38
CA GLY A 117 7.69 -7.60 -15.18
C GLY A 117 6.44 -6.86 -14.69
N ALA A 118 6.43 -5.53 -14.72
CA ALA A 118 5.27 -4.72 -14.35
C ALA A 118 4.08 -4.96 -15.30
N LEU A 119 4.33 -5.02 -16.61
CA LEU A 119 3.29 -5.30 -17.60
C LEU A 119 2.71 -6.72 -17.44
N VAL A 120 3.56 -7.72 -17.24
CA VAL A 120 3.12 -9.11 -17.02
C VAL A 120 2.32 -9.21 -15.72
N ALA A 121 2.74 -8.54 -14.66
CA ALA A 121 2.00 -8.51 -13.39
C ALA A 121 0.64 -7.80 -13.55
N ALA A 122 0.58 -6.67 -14.26
CA ALA A 122 -0.67 -5.96 -14.52
C ALA A 122 -1.65 -6.82 -15.35
N LEU A 123 -1.14 -7.52 -16.37
CA LEU A 123 -1.95 -8.45 -17.16
C LEU A 123 -2.45 -9.63 -16.30
N GLY A 124 -1.60 -10.20 -15.48
CA GLY A 124 -1.99 -11.27 -14.55
C GLY A 124 -3.08 -10.83 -13.57
N LEU A 125 -2.95 -9.64 -12.99
CA LEU A 125 -3.96 -9.04 -12.13
C LEU A 125 -5.27 -8.80 -12.89
N PHE A 126 -5.21 -8.27 -14.12
CA PHE A 126 -6.39 -8.08 -14.95
C PHE A 126 -7.12 -9.39 -15.22
N LEU A 127 -6.40 -10.43 -15.61
CA LEU A 127 -6.99 -11.75 -15.87
C LEU A 127 -7.60 -12.38 -14.61
N LEU A 128 -6.97 -12.15 -13.44
CA LEU A 128 -7.46 -12.67 -12.17
C LEU A 128 -8.80 -12.06 -11.75
N VAL A 129 -9.00 -10.78 -12.05
CA VAL A 129 -10.20 -10.03 -11.60
C VAL A 129 -11.30 -10.04 -12.67
N ASN A 130 -10.95 -10.29 -13.92
CA ASN A 130 -11.89 -10.32 -15.03
C ASN A 130 -12.61 -11.67 -15.09
N GLU A 131 -13.74 -11.77 -14.39
CA GLU A 131 -14.59 -12.96 -14.46
C GLU A 131 -15.36 -13.01 -15.79
N PRO A 132 -15.28 -14.09 -16.57
CA PRO A 132 -16.06 -14.24 -17.79
C PRO A 132 -17.57 -14.07 -17.53
N GLY A 133 -18.22 -13.18 -18.31
CA GLY A 133 -19.67 -12.93 -18.17
C GLY A 133 -20.06 -11.93 -17.08
N LYS A 134 -19.12 -11.43 -16.29
CA LYS A 134 -19.37 -10.32 -15.37
C LYS A 134 -18.62 -9.08 -15.84
N PRO A 135 -19.31 -8.05 -16.37
CA PRO A 135 -18.65 -6.81 -16.77
C PRO A 135 -17.94 -6.19 -15.55
N PHE A 136 -16.77 -5.60 -15.79
CA PHE A 136 -15.94 -4.94 -14.75
C PHE A 136 -16.69 -3.79 -14.02
N GLY A 137 -17.92 -3.51 -14.46
CA GLY A 137 -18.74 -2.39 -14.01
C GLY A 137 -18.23 -1.05 -14.54
N GLY A 138 -19.07 -0.03 -14.47
CA GLY A 138 -18.67 1.34 -14.80
C GLY A 138 -17.60 1.87 -13.81
N TRP A 139 -16.82 2.84 -14.26
CA TRP A 139 -15.88 3.56 -13.38
C TRP A 139 -16.66 4.40 -12.38
N ASN A 140 -16.28 4.36 -11.10
CA ASN A 140 -16.92 5.10 -10.02
C ASN A 140 -15.90 5.90 -9.20
N PHE A 141 -16.41 6.70 -8.26
CA PHE A 141 -15.58 7.54 -7.39
C PHE A 141 -14.56 6.72 -6.58
N GLY A 142 -14.96 5.58 -6.02
CA GLY A 142 -14.07 4.71 -5.25
C GLY A 142 -12.94 4.09 -6.10
N ASP A 143 -13.17 3.91 -7.41
CA ASP A 143 -12.12 3.47 -8.33
C ASP A 143 -11.07 4.57 -8.52
N THR A 144 -11.49 5.83 -8.57
CA THR A 144 -10.59 6.98 -8.65
C THR A 144 -9.75 7.12 -7.39
N GLU A 145 -10.35 7.00 -6.21
CA GLU A 145 -9.61 7.02 -4.93
C GLU A 145 -8.61 5.88 -4.85
N THR A 146 -9.02 4.68 -5.25
CA THR A 146 -8.14 3.50 -5.28
C THR A 146 -6.99 3.66 -6.29
N LEU A 147 -7.24 4.32 -7.43
CA LEU A 147 -6.19 4.62 -8.40
C LEU A 147 -5.18 5.63 -7.85
N LEU A 148 -5.65 6.69 -7.19
CA LEU A 148 -4.78 7.64 -6.50
C LEU A 148 -3.96 6.94 -5.40
N CYS A 149 -4.58 6.04 -4.63
CA CYS A 149 -3.90 5.18 -3.69
C CYS A 149 -2.77 4.39 -4.37
N ALA A 150 -3.02 3.75 -5.52
CA ALA A 150 -2.01 2.98 -6.24
C ALA A 150 -0.81 3.84 -6.72
N VAL A 151 -1.07 5.06 -7.19
CA VAL A 151 -0.01 6.02 -7.55
C VAL A 151 0.82 6.39 -6.33
N LEU A 152 0.17 6.74 -5.21
CA LEU A 152 0.84 7.08 -3.96
C LEU A 152 1.60 5.89 -3.36
N CYS A 153 1.14 4.65 -3.53
CA CYS A 153 1.89 3.45 -3.19
C CYS A 153 3.21 3.39 -3.98
N GLY A 154 3.18 3.68 -5.28
CA GLY A 154 4.40 3.77 -6.09
C GLY A 154 5.38 4.83 -5.58
N VAL A 155 4.87 6.00 -5.20
CA VAL A 155 5.67 7.08 -4.58
C VAL A 155 6.25 6.61 -3.24
N HIS A 156 5.42 6.04 -2.36
CA HIS A 156 5.84 5.56 -1.04
C HIS A 156 6.94 4.49 -1.14
N ILE A 157 6.81 3.53 -2.05
CA ILE A 157 7.83 2.49 -2.28
C ILE A 157 9.14 3.11 -2.76
N SER A 158 9.08 4.07 -3.70
CA SER A 158 10.26 4.76 -4.22
C SER A 158 10.93 5.61 -3.13
N MET A 159 10.15 6.31 -2.29
CA MET A 159 10.66 7.04 -1.13
C MET A 159 11.32 6.10 -0.12
N THR A 160 10.68 4.97 0.21
CA THR A 160 11.22 3.96 1.12
C THR A 160 12.56 3.42 0.60
N ALA A 161 12.64 3.09 -0.69
CA ALA A 161 13.89 2.66 -1.32
C ALA A 161 15.00 3.73 -1.27
N HIS A 162 14.65 5.01 -1.42
CA HIS A 162 15.59 6.11 -1.31
C HIS A 162 16.07 6.31 0.14
N PHE A 163 15.15 6.30 1.10
CA PHE A 163 15.49 6.51 2.52
C PHE A 163 16.24 5.33 3.13
N SER A 164 15.95 4.09 2.73
CA SER A 164 16.67 2.90 3.21
C SER A 164 18.14 2.85 2.80
N ARG A 165 18.56 3.66 1.82
CA ARG A 165 19.98 3.79 1.46
C ARG A 165 20.77 4.60 2.50
N ARG A 166 20.10 5.39 3.34
CA ARG A 166 20.71 6.33 4.30
C ARG A 166 20.25 6.16 5.74
N SER A 167 19.25 5.36 5.97
CA SER A 167 18.66 5.09 7.27
C SER A 167 18.47 3.59 7.46
N ASP A 168 18.65 3.11 8.68
CA ASP A 168 18.43 1.70 9.01
C ASP A 168 16.95 1.31 8.83
N SER A 169 16.73 0.13 8.24
CA SER A 169 15.37 -0.36 7.92
C SER A 169 14.48 -0.52 9.15
N TRP A 170 15.05 -0.84 10.31
CA TRP A 170 14.31 -0.90 11.58
C TRP A 170 13.75 0.46 11.97
N THR A 171 14.57 1.49 11.86
CA THR A 171 14.18 2.85 12.21
C THR A 171 13.13 3.41 11.27
N LEU A 172 13.13 3.01 10.00
CA LEU A 172 12.11 3.46 9.04
C LEU A 172 10.76 2.76 9.24
N ALA A 173 10.73 1.59 9.89
CA ALA A 173 9.53 0.79 10.12
C ALA A 173 8.84 1.11 11.47
N THR A 174 9.53 1.72 12.41
CA THR A 174 9.04 2.06 13.76
C THR A 174 8.67 3.53 13.88
#